data_adec4b7470b0ea3f3fbfd25d46592a88
#
_entry.id   adec4b7470b0ea3f3fbfd25d46592a88
#
_cell.length_a   1.000
_cell.length_b   1.000
_cell.length_c   1.000
_cell.angle_alpha   90.00
_cell.angle_beta   90.00
_cell.angle_gamma   90.00
#
_symmetry.space_group_name_H-M   'P 1'
#
loop_
_entity.id
_entity.type
_entity.pdbx_description
1 polymer ?
#
loop_
_entity_poly.entity_id
_entity_poly.type
_entity_poly.pdbx_seq_one_letter_code
_entity_poly.pdbx_strand_id
1 'polypeptide(L)'
;MKQPALGIVATALIMAVSLGVISLFDFPTFGSWVIFVMAAIIPMEIIIGVTWGANPGFVRSQSQPLKGILLVLVNIVIGVIVGGICHAIVGGGIAPPIPILVLFGIVSVVVTFWLAIMFGGWPFTNLIKSSVGAGLAMLAAVYIINYLLFRSFFDFSFMAGAPWYRANLDPHGMFNGVNAQVFYVTALTFLFVLLHFDLWPLTLSPSVMKQPVLGIVWTLLSLGLGALAYYIGVTTLGMDPMVFLISGPIPFIFGTIVALNMLHNSLFPKFTQPLKGVLNCAAALVIGVFLAKMYGALAPVVTGVLKPGPPTNDFEIWLATALLGITFPFLIFFAEFFKMWPLQKTK
;
A
#
# COMPACT_ATOMS: atom_id res chain seq x y z
N MET A 1 -3.22 -26.61 -9.33
CA MET A 1 -3.62 -25.66 -10.40
C MET A 1 -2.39 -24.98 -10.96
N LYS A 2 -2.42 -24.49 -12.22
CA LYS A 2 -1.31 -23.73 -12.84
C LYS A 2 -1.74 -22.26 -13.03
N GLN A 3 -0.76 -21.36 -13.15
CA GLN A 3 -1.02 -19.98 -13.54
C GLN A 3 -1.56 -19.90 -14.98
N PRO A 4 -2.47 -18.93 -15.30
CA PRO A 4 -3.03 -17.91 -14.40
C PRO A 4 -4.24 -18.36 -13.57
N ALA A 5 -4.82 -19.55 -13.81
CA ALA A 5 -6.03 -20.04 -13.14
C ALA A 5 -5.87 -20.10 -11.60
N LEU A 6 -4.68 -20.48 -11.11
CA LEU A 6 -4.37 -20.49 -9.68
C LEU A 6 -4.55 -19.09 -9.08
N GLY A 7 -3.95 -18.09 -9.71
CA GLY A 7 -4.02 -16.71 -9.23
C GLY A 7 -5.44 -16.14 -9.27
N ILE A 8 -6.23 -16.45 -10.29
CA ILE A 8 -7.64 -16.00 -10.39
C ILE A 8 -8.46 -16.59 -9.24
N VAL A 9 -8.38 -17.91 -9.02
CA VAL A 9 -9.12 -18.58 -7.94
C VAL A 9 -8.67 -18.06 -6.58
N ALA A 10 -7.37 -17.90 -6.37
CA ALA A 10 -6.81 -17.36 -5.15
C ALA A 10 -7.29 -15.92 -4.89
N THR A 11 -7.29 -15.05 -5.91
CA THR A 11 -7.80 -13.68 -5.80
C THR A 11 -9.28 -13.67 -5.42
N ALA A 12 -10.10 -14.46 -6.10
CA ALA A 12 -11.54 -14.53 -5.81
C ALA A 12 -11.82 -15.02 -4.36
N LEU A 13 -11.06 -16.03 -3.90
CA LEU A 13 -11.17 -16.51 -2.53
C LEU A 13 -10.82 -15.43 -1.51
N ILE A 14 -9.69 -14.75 -1.69
CA ILE A 14 -9.25 -13.71 -0.76
C ILE A 14 -10.20 -12.52 -0.77
N MET A 15 -10.75 -12.15 -1.93
CA MET A 15 -11.76 -11.10 -2.00
C MET A 15 -13.03 -11.45 -1.23
N ALA A 16 -13.50 -12.69 -1.35
CA ALA A 16 -14.66 -13.15 -0.57
C ALA A 16 -14.39 -13.09 0.95
N VAL A 17 -13.19 -13.52 1.39
CA VAL A 17 -12.77 -13.41 2.78
C VAL A 17 -12.69 -11.94 3.21
N SER A 18 -12.10 -11.08 2.39
CA SER A 18 -11.96 -9.64 2.67
C SER A 18 -13.32 -8.96 2.85
N LEU A 19 -14.26 -9.21 1.94
CA LEU A 19 -15.62 -8.67 2.02
C LEU A 19 -16.35 -9.19 3.26
N GLY A 20 -16.15 -10.48 3.61
CA GLY A 20 -16.67 -11.06 4.84
C GLY A 20 -16.10 -10.37 6.10
N VAL A 21 -14.81 -10.05 6.12
CA VAL A 21 -14.19 -9.31 7.23
C VAL A 21 -14.72 -7.86 7.28
N ILE A 22 -14.83 -7.19 6.15
CA ILE A 22 -15.35 -5.81 6.07
C ILE A 22 -16.78 -5.75 6.62
N SER A 23 -17.63 -6.74 6.32
CA SER A 23 -19.03 -6.78 6.78
C SER A 23 -19.21 -6.93 8.30
N LEU A 24 -18.13 -7.20 9.04
CA LEU A 24 -18.15 -7.27 10.50
C LEU A 24 -18.14 -5.89 11.18
N PHE A 25 -17.88 -4.83 10.42
CA PHE A 25 -17.69 -3.48 10.97
C PHE A 25 -18.70 -2.50 10.38
N ASP A 26 -19.22 -1.60 11.20
CA ASP A 26 -19.89 -0.40 10.72
C ASP A 26 -18.88 0.58 10.07
N PHE A 27 -19.37 1.51 9.27
CA PHE A 27 -18.50 2.46 8.56
C PHE A 27 -17.65 3.35 9.50
N PRO A 28 -18.18 3.90 10.60
CA PRO A 28 -17.38 4.67 11.55
C PRO A 28 -16.19 3.89 12.12
N THR A 29 -16.39 2.65 12.52
CA THR A 29 -15.31 1.76 13.01
C THR A 29 -14.34 1.38 11.89
N PHE A 30 -14.86 1.08 10.70
CA PHE A 30 -14.08 0.73 9.53
C PHE A 30 -13.19 1.89 9.08
N GLY A 31 -13.75 3.11 8.94
CA GLY A 31 -13.04 4.32 8.51
C GLY A 31 -12.10 4.92 9.57
N SER A 32 -12.06 4.39 10.79
CA SER A 32 -11.19 4.85 11.86
C SER A 32 -10.25 3.75 12.36
N TRP A 33 -10.73 2.84 13.22
CA TRP A 33 -9.90 1.81 13.83
C TRP A 33 -9.35 0.80 12.84
N VAL A 34 -10.20 0.30 11.93
CA VAL A 34 -9.77 -0.76 11.02
C VAL A 34 -8.71 -0.25 10.06
N ILE A 35 -8.95 0.88 9.40
CA ILE A 35 -7.96 1.48 8.47
C ILE A 35 -6.65 1.82 9.22
N PHE A 36 -6.72 2.36 10.43
CA PHE A 36 -5.54 2.71 11.20
C PHE A 36 -4.70 1.48 11.59
N VAL A 37 -5.33 0.44 12.14
CA VAL A 37 -4.64 -0.80 12.54
C VAL A 37 -4.02 -1.48 11.32
N MET A 38 -4.73 -1.53 10.20
CA MET A 38 -4.19 -2.12 8.98
C MET A 38 -3.04 -1.28 8.41
N ALA A 39 -3.15 0.05 8.40
CA ALA A 39 -2.05 0.92 7.98
C ALA A 39 -0.81 0.78 8.87
N ALA A 40 -0.95 0.43 10.15
CA ALA A 40 0.17 0.15 11.05
C ALA A 40 0.81 -1.25 10.81
N ILE A 41 0.04 -2.22 10.31
CA ILE A 41 0.50 -3.59 10.03
C ILE A 41 1.24 -3.67 8.68
N ILE A 42 0.77 -2.98 7.66
CA ILE A 42 1.26 -3.07 6.27
C ILE A 42 2.77 -2.77 6.12
N PRO A 43 3.37 -1.77 6.78
CA PRO A 43 4.81 -1.54 6.70
C PRO A 43 5.66 -2.76 7.05
N MET A 44 5.31 -3.46 8.12
CA MET A 44 6.03 -4.67 8.50
C MET A 44 5.76 -5.83 7.54
N GLU A 45 4.56 -5.93 7.00
CA GLU A 45 4.20 -6.91 5.98
C GLU A 45 5.08 -6.78 4.73
N ILE A 46 5.27 -5.57 4.22
CA ILE A 46 6.14 -5.28 3.08
C ILE A 46 7.58 -5.68 3.41
N ILE A 47 8.07 -5.37 4.60
CA ILE A 47 9.41 -5.73 5.05
C ILE A 47 9.58 -7.24 5.14
N ILE A 48 8.61 -7.96 5.69
CA ILE A 48 8.64 -9.42 5.75
C ILE A 48 8.66 -10.02 4.34
N GLY A 49 7.81 -9.53 3.44
CA GLY A 49 7.75 -10.01 2.06
C GLY A 49 9.02 -9.71 1.26
N VAL A 50 9.45 -8.45 1.26
CA VAL A 50 10.54 -7.97 0.40
C VAL A 50 11.92 -8.17 1.04
N THR A 51 12.13 -7.63 2.24
CA THR A 51 13.47 -7.62 2.87
C THR A 51 13.82 -8.97 3.51
N TRP A 52 12.87 -9.67 4.11
CA TRP A 52 13.08 -11.00 4.70
C TRP A 52 12.79 -12.13 3.70
N GLY A 53 12.24 -11.84 2.52
CA GLY A 53 11.84 -12.82 1.51
C GLY A 53 10.85 -13.86 2.04
N ALA A 54 10.02 -13.48 3.02
CA ALA A 54 9.12 -14.36 3.77
C ALA A 54 9.79 -15.63 4.32
N ASN A 55 11.11 -15.57 4.59
CA ASN A 55 11.91 -16.72 5.03
C ASN A 55 13.01 -16.36 6.07
N PRO A 56 12.70 -15.55 7.11
CA PRO A 56 13.66 -15.25 8.14
C PRO A 56 14.06 -16.51 8.93
N GLY A 57 15.20 -16.47 9.60
CA GLY A 57 15.83 -17.63 10.25
C GLY A 57 14.90 -18.41 11.19
N PHE A 58 14.04 -17.72 11.94
CA PHE A 58 13.14 -18.34 12.94
C PHE A 58 11.96 -19.15 12.33
N VAL A 59 11.65 -18.98 11.02
CA VAL A 59 10.60 -19.80 10.34
C VAL A 59 11.18 -20.70 9.26
N ARG A 60 12.50 -20.69 9.03
CA ARG A 60 13.11 -21.39 7.89
C ARG A 60 12.88 -22.90 7.92
N SER A 61 12.83 -23.51 9.10
CA SER A 61 12.60 -24.95 9.29
C SER A 61 11.10 -25.33 9.31
N GLN A 62 10.20 -24.35 9.27
CA GLN A 62 8.78 -24.61 9.39
C GLN A 62 8.14 -24.87 8.02
N SER A 63 7.20 -25.81 7.99
CA SER A 63 6.37 -26.07 6.81
C SER A 63 5.08 -25.22 6.84
N GLN A 64 4.41 -25.12 5.68
CA GLN A 64 3.07 -24.53 5.63
C GLN A 64 2.04 -25.49 6.28
N PRO A 65 1.03 -24.96 7.00
CA PRO A 65 0.70 -23.54 7.17
C PRO A 65 1.42 -22.83 8.34
N LEU A 66 2.15 -23.57 9.19
CA LEU A 66 2.75 -23.00 10.41
C LEU A 66 3.67 -21.81 10.11
N LYS A 67 4.46 -21.91 9.04
CA LYS A 67 5.34 -20.82 8.60
C LYS A 67 4.54 -19.54 8.35
N GLY A 68 3.46 -19.62 7.56
CA GLY A 68 2.59 -18.48 7.28
C GLY A 68 1.98 -17.88 8.53
N ILE A 69 1.46 -18.73 9.43
CA ILE A 69 0.86 -18.31 10.72
C ILE A 69 1.89 -17.53 11.55
N LEU A 70 3.11 -18.02 11.69
CA LEU A 70 4.15 -17.36 12.47
C LEU A 70 4.52 -15.98 11.89
N LEU A 71 4.61 -15.87 10.54
CA LEU A 71 4.87 -14.59 9.88
C LEU A 71 3.74 -13.59 10.10
N VAL A 72 2.48 -14.02 9.99
CA VAL A 72 1.31 -13.18 10.29
C VAL A 72 1.31 -12.73 11.74
N LEU A 73 1.58 -13.63 12.69
CA LEU A 73 1.63 -13.27 14.11
C LEU A 73 2.72 -12.23 14.41
N VAL A 74 3.92 -12.42 13.87
CA VAL A 74 5.02 -11.44 14.02
C VAL A 74 4.62 -10.09 13.41
N ASN A 75 4.00 -10.11 12.23
CA ASN A 75 3.52 -8.90 11.57
C ASN A 75 2.49 -8.15 12.42
N ILE A 76 1.48 -8.85 12.94
CA ILE A 76 0.44 -8.25 13.80
C ILE A 76 1.05 -7.69 15.09
N VAL A 77 1.90 -8.47 15.78
CA VAL A 77 2.51 -8.02 17.05
C VAL A 77 3.32 -6.74 16.85
N ILE A 78 4.17 -6.70 15.81
CA ILE A 78 4.98 -5.50 15.52
C ILE A 78 4.08 -4.34 15.11
N GLY A 79 3.09 -4.59 14.23
CA GLY A 79 2.14 -3.57 13.79
C GLY A 79 1.33 -2.96 14.94
N VAL A 80 0.86 -3.78 15.88
CA VAL A 80 0.13 -3.30 17.08
C VAL A 80 1.04 -2.46 17.99
N ILE A 81 2.29 -2.89 18.21
CA ILE A 81 3.25 -2.11 19.02
C ILE A 81 3.50 -0.74 18.35
N VAL A 82 3.82 -0.74 17.06
CA VAL A 82 4.09 0.50 16.33
C VAL A 82 2.85 1.37 16.23
N GLY A 83 1.68 0.77 15.96
CA GLY A 83 0.40 1.47 15.96
C GLY A 83 0.10 2.12 17.31
N GLY A 84 0.33 1.42 18.43
CA GLY A 84 0.16 1.97 19.77
C GLY A 84 1.07 3.19 20.02
N ILE A 85 2.33 3.12 19.58
CA ILE A 85 3.28 4.25 19.65
C ILE A 85 2.78 5.44 18.83
N CYS A 86 2.36 5.19 17.58
CA CYS A 86 1.82 6.24 16.69
C CYS A 86 0.52 6.84 17.26
N HIS A 87 -0.36 6.03 17.80
CA HIS A 87 -1.59 6.48 18.44
C HIS A 87 -1.31 7.43 19.62
N ALA A 88 -0.34 7.10 20.44
CA ALA A 88 0.06 7.95 21.57
C ALA A 88 0.74 9.25 21.12
N ILE A 89 1.70 9.18 20.19
CA ILE A 89 2.56 10.32 19.81
C ILE A 89 1.89 11.23 18.77
N VAL A 90 1.35 10.64 17.68
CA VAL A 90 0.76 11.39 16.56
C VAL A 90 -0.72 11.63 16.77
N GLY A 91 -1.43 10.62 17.29
CA GLY A 91 -2.86 10.69 17.55
C GLY A 91 -3.26 11.32 18.88
N GLY A 92 -2.29 11.63 19.75
CA GLY A 92 -2.56 12.20 21.08
C GLY A 92 -3.38 11.29 21.99
N GLY A 93 -3.41 9.97 21.73
CA GLY A 93 -4.21 8.99 22.48
C GLY A 93 -5.72 9.11 22.30
N ILE A 94 -6.19 9.86 21.29
CA ILE A 94 -7.62 10.10 21.05
C ILE A 94 -8.27 8.88 20.40
N ALA A 95 -9.37 8.43 20.98
CA ALA A 95 -10.21 7.35 20.46
C ALA A 95 -11.59 7.88 20.06
N PRO A 96 -12.12 7.49 18.89
CA PRO A 96 -11.48 6.71 17.83
C PRO A 96 -10.31 7.47 17.18
N PRO A 97 -9.41 6.75 16.44
CA PRO A 97 -8.32 7.37 15.70
C PRO A 97 -8.80 8.50 14.80
N ILE A 98 -8.19 9.68 14.95
CA ILE A 98 -8.53 10.86 14.15
C ILE A 98 -7.94 10.75 12.74
N PRO A 99 -8.52 11.43 11.72
CA PRO A 99 -8.03 11.38 10.33
C PRO A 99 -6.55 11.73 10.18
N ILE A 100 -6.01 12.65 10.98
CA ILE A 100 -4.57 12.98 10.99
C ILE A 100 -3.71 11.73 11.22
N LEU A 101 -4.07 10.92 12.21
CA LEU A 101 -3.34 9.69 12.52
C LEU A 101 -3.51 8.62 11.43
N VAL A 102 -4.71 8.50 10.87
CA VAL A 102 -4.98 7.56 9.77
C VAL A 102 -4.12 7.89 8.55
N LEU A 103 -4.09 9.16 8.14
CA LEU A 103 -3.28 9.63 7.02
C LEU A 103 -1.78 9.44 7.28
N PHE A 104 -1.31 9.70 8.50
CA PHE A 104 0.05 9.38 8.91
C PHE A 104 0.38 7.88 8.70
N GLY A 105 -0.53 7.00 9.07
CA GLY A 105 -0.38 5.55 8.85
C GLY A 105 -0.28 5.21 7.36
N ILE A 106 -1.11 5.79 6.50
CA ILE A 106 -1.07 5.54 5.05
C ILE A 106 0.26 6.04 4.44
N VAL A 107 0.78 7.20 4.86
CA VAL A 107 2.09 7.68 4.39
C VAL A 107 3.21 6.75 4.80
N SER A 108 3.13 6.11 5.98
CA SER A 108 4.13 5.11 6.39
C SER A 108 4.21 3.92 5.43
N VAL A 109 3.09 3.51 4.86
CA VAL A 109 3.05 2.47 3.81
C VAL A 109 3.78 2.93 2.56
N VAL A 110 3.52 4.17 2.11
CA VAL A 110 4.21 4.76 0.93
C VAL A 110 5.72 4.81 1.16
N VAL A 111 6.17 5.33 2.30
CA VAL A 111 7.59 5.41 2.66
C VAL A 111 8.23 4.02 2.73
N THR A 112 7.47 3.01 3.19
CA THR A 112 7.97 1.62 3.22
C THR A 112 8.21 1.08 1.82
N PHE A 113 7.29 1.27 0.89
CA PHE A 113 7.51 0.90 -0.51
C PHE A 113 8.72 1.61 -1.10
N TRP A 114 8.91 2.89 -0.78
CA TRP A 114 10.07 3.67 -1.19
C TRP A 114 11.38 3.03 -0.76
N LEU A 115 11.55 2.79 0.54
CA LEU A 115 12.79 2.22 1.09
C LEU A 115 12.98 0.74 0.70
N ALA A 116 11.92 -0.06 0.76
CA ALA A 116 12.03 -1.50 0.50
C ALA A 116 12.22 -1.83 -0.99
N ILE A 117 11.56 -1.11 -1.89
CA ILE A 117 11.55 -1.43 -3.32
C ILE A 117 12.49 -0.51 -4.10
N MET A 118 12.31 0.81 -4.08
CA MET A 118 13.14 1.70 -4.88
C MET A 118 14.59 1.70 -4.43
N PHE A 119 14.82 1.71 -3.12
CA PHE A 119 16.16 1.64 -2.55
C PHE A 119 16.63 0.20 -2.26
N GLY A 120 15.78 -0.83 -2.48
CA GLY A 120 16.14 -2.22 -2.22
C GLY A 120 16.58 -2.48 -0.78
N GLY A 121 16.07 -1.70 0.17
CA GLY A 121 16.47 -1.74 1.58
C GLY A 121 17.81 -1.08 1.89
N TRP A 122 18.46 -0.41 0.91
CA TRP A 122 19.68 0.38 1.16
C TRP A 122 19.36 1.57 2.11
N PRO A 123 20.27 1.94 3.03
CA PRO A 123 21.57 1.35 3.32
C PRO A 123 21.51 0.15 4.29
N PHE A 124 20.35 -0.19 4.86
CA PHE A 124 20.20 -1.15 5.96
C PHE A 124 20.69 -2.55 5.59
N THR A 125 20.33 -3.04 4.41
CA THR A 125 20.72 -4.35 3.90
C THR A 125 22.24 -4.48 3.67
N ASN A 126 22.93 -3.36 3.47
CA ASN A 126 24.38 -3.33 3.27
C ASN A 126 25.14 -3.22 4.61
N LEU A 127 24.56 -2.49 5.58
CA LEU A 127 25.22 -2.24 6.87
C LEU A 127 24.95 -3.34 7.89
N ILE A 128 23.78 -4.00 7.83
CA ILE A 128 23.34 -4.97 8.83
C ILE A 128 23.26 -6.35 8.19
N LYS A 129 24.11 -7.27 8.64
CA LYS A 129 24.20 -8.65 8.11
C LYS A 129 22.94 -9.49 8.32
N SER A 130 22.23 -9.26 9.43
CA SER A 130 20.97 -9.96 9.72
C SER A 130 19.83 -9.36 8.92
N SER A 131 19.14 -10.14 8.09
CA SER A 131 17.95 -9.67 7.37
C SER A 131 16.85 -9.18 8.31
N VAL A 132 16.67 -9.84 9.46
CA VAL A 132 15.73 -9.41 10.50
C VAL A 132 16.16 -8.05 11.07
N GLY A 133 17.40 -7.89 11.45
CA GLY A 133 17.94 -6.63 11.96
C GLY A 133 17.85 -5.50 10.93
N ALA A 134 18.21 -5.76 9.66
CA ALA A 134 18.09 -4.78 8.58
C ALA A 134 16.65 -4.32 8.38
N GLY A 135 15.68 -5.25 8.37
CA GLY A 135 14.26 -4.93 8.23
C GLY A 135 13.72 -4.13 9.41
N LEU A 136 14.07 -4.47 10.66
CA LEU A 136 13.63 -3.70 11.82
C LEU A 136 14.25 -2.30 11.86
N ALA A 137 15.51 -2.15 11.49
CA ALA A 137 16.16 -0.84 11.37
C ALA A 137 15.51 0.00 10.26
N MET A 138 15.14 -0.63 9.12
CA MET A 138 14.40 0.02 8.06
C MET A 138 13.00 0.45 8.52
N LEU A 139 12.29 -0.39 9.28
CA LEU A 139 10.99 -0.04 9.86
C LEU A 139 11.08 1.21 10.76
N ALA A 140 12.08 1.27 11.62
CA ALA A 140 12.33 2.46 12.46
C ALA A 140 12.59 3.70 11.59
N ALA A 141 13.41 3.58 10.54
CA ALA A 141 13.68 4.66 9.61
C ALA A 141 12.42 5.09 8.83
N VAL A 142 11.55 4.15 8.42
CA VAL A 142 10.25 4.46 7.80
C VAL A 142 9.47 5.44 8.65
N TYR A 143 9.28 5.14 9.93
CA TYR A 143 8.48 6.00 10.81
C TYR A 143 9.15 7.33 11.15
N ILE A 144 10.48 7.37 11.25
CA ILE A 144 11.24 8.63 11.44
C ILE A 144 11.10 9.52 10.19
N ILE A 145 11.33 8.95 9.00
CA ILE A 145 11.20 9.69 7.74
C ILE A 145 9.76 10.12 7.53
N ASN A 146 8.80 9.24 7.77
CA ASN A 146 7.38 9.57 7.68
C ASN A 146 7.02 10.74 8.61
N TYR A 147 7.48 10.72 9.86
CA TYR A 147 7.22 11.81 10.81
C TYR A 147 7.78 13.14 10.31
N LEU A 148 9.00 13.15 9.76
CA LEU A 148 9.61 14.35 9.19
C LEU A 148 8.85 14.85 7.96
N LEU A 149 8.49 13.96 7.03
CA LEU A 149 7.70 14.32 5.84
C LEU A 149 6.32 14.85 6.23
N PHE A 150 5.67 14.19 7.19
CA PHE A 150 4.34 14.58 7.64
C PHE A 150 4.34 15.95 8.28
N ARG A 151 5.31 16.22 9.18
CA ARG A 151 5.50 17.54 9.81
C ARG A 151 5.85 18.64 8.80
N SER A 152 6.56 18.31 7.71
CA SER A 152 6.98 19.29 6.72
C SER A 152 5.91 19.61 5.68
N PHE A 153 5.11 18.62 5.31
CA PHE A 153 4.26 18.73 4.11
C PHE A 153 2.77 18.71 4.37
N PHE A 154 2.29 18.26 5.54
CA PHE A 154 0.86 18.13 5.81
C PHE A 154 0.33 19.24 6.70
N ASP A 155 -0.75 19.91 6.27
CA ASP A 155 -1.50 20.89 7.04
C ASP A 155 -2.98 20.53 7.04
N PHE A 156 -3.61 20.56 8.21
CA PHE A 156 -5.03 20.26 8.40
C PHE A 156 -5.81 21.45 8.93
N SER A 157 -5.23 22.66 8.97
CA SER A 157 -5.87 23.87 9.46
C SER A 157 -7.17 24.20 8.72
N PHE A 158 -7.30 23.78 7.45
CA PHE A 158 -8.55 23.92 6.67
C PHE A 158 -9.73 23.11 7.27
N MET A 159 -9.45 22.16 8.17
CA MET A 159 -10.44 21.35 8.90
C MET A 159 -10.67 21.85 10.33
N ALA A 160 -10.25 23.07 10.67
CA ALA A 160 -10.35 23.62 12.04
C ALA A 160 -11.78 23.60 12.62
N GLY A 161 -12.82 23.64 11.77
CA GLY A 161 -14.22 23.51 12.18
C GLY A 161 -14.70 22.08 12.39
N ALA A 162 -13.91 21.05 12.08
CA ALA A 162 -14.33 19.66 12.24
C ALA A 162 -14.26 19.21 13.71
N PRO A 163 -15.21 18.40 14.20
CA PRO A 163 -15.29 18.02 15.63
C PRO A 163 -14.09 17.19 16.10
N TRP A 164 -13.40 16.53 15.19
CA TRP A 164 -12.19 15.73 15.45
C TRP A 164 -10.89 16.54 15.39
N TYR A 165 -10.90 17.76 14.82
CA TYR A 165 -9.69 18.57 14.68
C TYR A 165 -9.11 18.97 16.05
N ARG A 166 -7.79 18.88 16.14
CA ARG A 166 -7.02 19.31 17.32
C ARG A 166 -5.79 20.07 16.86
N ALA A 167 -5.77 21.38 17.08
CA ALA A 167 -4.69 22.26 16.61
C ALA A 167 -3.28 21.84 17.11
N ASN A 168 -3.19 21.28 18.32
CA ASN A 168 -1.93 20.80 18.87
C ASN A 168 -1.40 19.50 18.21
N LEU A 169 -2.22 18.80 17.46
CA LEU A 169 -1.84 17.59 16.71
C LEU A 169 -1.65 17.87 15.23
N ASP A 170 -2.11 19.02 14.74
CA ASP A 170 -1.90 19.43 13.36
C ASP A 170 -0.40 19.70 13.13
N PRO A 171 0.21 19.08 12.12
CA PRO A 171 1.61 19.34 11.79
C PRO A 171 1.90 20.74 11.25
N HIS A 172 0.89 21.48 10.74
CA HIS A 172 1.03 22.80 10.11
C HIS A 172 2.11 22.85 9.01
N GLY A 173 2.12 21.83 8.16
CA GLY A 173 3.06 21.72 7.05
C GLY A 173 2.70 22.62 5.86
N MET A 174 3.34 22.39 4.72
CA MET A 174 3.28 23.29 3.57
C MET A 174 2.02 23.14 2.71
N PHE A 175 1.37 21.98 2.71
CA PHE A 175 0.28 21.64 1.77
C PHE A 175 -0.94 21.10 2.51
N ASN A 176 -2.12 21.35 1.94
CA ASN A 176 -3.34 20.67 2.37
C ASN A 176 -3.11 19.17 2.51
N GLY A 177 -3.39 18.61 3.69
CA GLY A 177 -3.03 17.24 4.04
C GLY A 177 -3.70 16.18 3.15
N VAL A 178 -4.94 16.42 2.69
CA VAL A 178 -5.63 15.52 1.75
C VAL A 178 -4.94 15.54 0.38
N ASN A 179 -4.62 16.74 -0.12
CA ASN A 179 -3.92 16.90 -1.40
C ASN A 179 -2.53 16.26 -1.36
N ALA A 180 -1.78 16.46 -0.28
CA ALA A 180 -0.49 15.83 -0.08
C ALA A 180 -0.60 14.30 -0.08
N GLN A 181 -1.58 13.74 0.63
CA GLN A 181 -1.86 12.30 0.65
C GLN A 181 -2.13 11.76 -0.75
N VAL A 182 -3.04 12.40 -1.50
CA VAL A 182 -3.38 11.99 -2.87
C VAL A 182 -2.16 12.05 -3.79
N PHE A 183 -1.34 13.10 -3.67
CA PHE A 183 -0.08 13.19 -4.41
C PHE A 183 0.89 12.04 -4.09
N TYR A 184 1.11 11.72 -2.81
CA TYR A 184 2.02 10.62 -2.42
C TYR A 184 1.56 9.27 -2.95
N VAL A 185 0.26 8.97 -2.87
CA VAL A 185 -0.28 7.71 -3.42
C VAL A 185 -0.22 7.70 -4.94
N THR A 186 -0.44 8.85 -5.59
CA THR A 186 -0.29 8.97 -7.06
C THR A 186 1.17 8.74 -7.48
N ALA A 187 2.14 9.29 -6.75
CA ALA A 187 3.56 9.02 -7.00
C ALA A 187 3.92 7.53 -6.80
N LEU A 188 3.32 6.87 -5.81
CA LEU A 188 3.46 5.43 -5.60
C LEU A 188 2.97 4.62 -6.82
N THR A 189 1.93 5.08 -7.52
CA THR A 189 1.47 4.45 -8.77
C THR A 189 2.60 4.31 -9.79
N PHE A 190 3.44 5.33 -9.92
CA PHE A 190 4.56 5.31 -10.88
C PHE A 190 5.76 4.48 -10.42
N LEU A 191 5.88 4.21 -9.12
CA LEU A 191 6.77 3.14 -8.65
C LEU A 191 6.36 1.81 -9.30
N PHE A 192 5.09 1.46 -9.23
CA PHE A 192 4.56 0.21 -9.77
C PHE A 192 4.58 0.17 -11.31
N VAL A 193 4.38 1.29 -11.98
CA VAL A 193 4.56 1.36 -13.45
C VAL A 193 5.97 0.89 -13.82
N LEU A 194 7.01 1.41 -13.20
CA LEU A 194 8.40 1.01 -13.51
C LEU A 194 8.68 -0.46 -13.18
N LEU A 195 8.01 -1.05 -12.18
CA LEU A 195 8.09 -2.50 -11.93
C LEU A 195 7.52 -3.32 -13.10
N HIS A 196 6.43 -2.92 -13.71
CA HIS A 196 5.87 -3.60 -14.89
C HIS A 196 6.82 -3.53 -16.09
N PHE A 197 7.62 -2.48 -16.17
CA PHE A 197 8.66 -2.34 -17.19
C PHE A 197 9.98 -3.04 -16.83
N ASP A 198 10.06 -3.82 -15.73
CA ASP A 198 11.29 -4.42 -15.25
C ASP A 198 12.42 -3.38 -15.15
N LEU A 199 12.07 -2.14 -14.73
CA LEU A 199 12.91 -0.94 -14.65
C LEU A 199 13.46 -0.43 -16.00
N TRP A 200 12.94 -0.90 -17.15
CA TRP A 200 13.29 -0.27 -18.43
C TRP A 200 12.73 1.19 -18.45
N PRO A 201 13.45 2.19 -18.98
CA PRO A 201 14.75 2.14 -19.64
C PRO A 201 15.98 2.26 -18.72
N LEU A 202 15.82 2.33 -17.38
CA LEU A 202 16.94 2.49 -16.43
C LEU A 202 17.97 1.37 -16.55
N THR A 203 17.51 0.15 -16.85
CA THR A 203 18.36 -1.02 -17.10
C THR A 203 19.34 -0.87 -18.26
N LEU A 204 19.15 0.11 -19.15
CA LEU A 204 20.09 0.40 -20.23
C LEU A 204 21.39 1.06 -19.73
N SER A 205 21.39 1.56 -18.48
CA SER A 205 22.56 2.20 -17.88
C SER A 205 23.02 1.45 -16.62
N PRO A 206 24.07 0.62 -16.68
CA PRO A 206 24.58 -0.11 -15.52
C PRO A 206 24.97 0.76 -14.32
N SER A 207 25.37 2.00 -14.55
CA SER A 207 25.71 2.96 -13.50
C SER A 207 24.48 3.40 -12.71
N VAL A 208 23.34 3.55 -13.37
CA VAL A 208 22.05 3.92 -12.74
C VAL A 208 21.51 2.77 -11.91
N MET A 209 21.77 1.52 -12.29
CA MET A 209 21.25 0.34 -11.58
C MET A 209 21.90 0.07 -10.21
N LYS A 210 22.89 0.88 -9.81
CA LYS A 210 23.54 0.76 -8.50
C LYS A 210 22.86 1.64 -7.44
N GLN A 211 22.66 1.07 -6.23
CA GLN A 211 22.20 1.87 -5.08
C GLN A 211 23.31 2.79 -4.55
N PRO A 212 23.01 4.02 -4.13
CA PRO A 212 21.66 4.63 -4.02
C PRO A 212 21.16 5.32 -5.31
N VAL A 213 21.95 5.33 -6.40
CA VAL A 213 21.62 6.07 -7.63
C VAL A 213 20.28 5.61 -8.20
N LEU A 214 20.04 4.29 -8.26
CA LEU A 214 18.76 3.73 -8.71
C LEU A 214 17.59 4.28 -7.89
N GLY A 215 17.69 4.22 -6.58
CA GLY A 215 16.64 4.72 -5.68
C GLY A 215 16.34 6.20 -5.91
N ILE A 216 17.37 7.03 -6.07
CA ILE A 216 17.23 8.47 -6.32
C ILE A 216 16.56 8.73 -7.68
N VAL A 217 17.04 8.11 -8.75
CA VAL A 217 16.48 8.30 -10.10
C VAL A 217 15.05 7.81 -10.17
N TRP A 218 14.77 6.64 -9.60
CA TRP A 218 13.41 6.10 -9.55
C TRP A 218 12.46 7.00 -8.75
N THR A 219 12.93 7.53 -7.61
CA THR A 219 12.19 8.51 -6.82
C THR A 219 11.83 9.76 -7.63
N LEU A 220 12.81 10.36 -8.29
CA LEU A 220 12.59 11.58 -9.08
C LEU A 220 11.59 11.34 -10.23
N LEU A 221 11.70 10.20 -10.92
CA LEU A 221 10.75 9.82 -11.96
C LEU A 221 9.34 9.63 -11.39
N SER A 222 9.20 8.92 -10.29
CA SER A 222 7.90 8.66 -9.68
C SER A 222 7.24 9.93 -9.14
N LEU A 223 8.01 10.82 -8.51
CA LEU A 223 7.51 12.12 -8.05
C LEU A 223 7.13 13.03 -9.22
N GLY A 224 7.96 13.10 -10.27
CA GLY A 224 7.70 13.93 -11.45
C GLY A 224 6.47 13.48 -12.24
N LEU A 225 6.37 12.18 -12.52
CA LEU A 225 5.20 11.61 -13.20
C LEU A 225 3.94 11.67 -12.31
N GLY A 226 4.09 11.46 -11.01
CA GLY A 226 3.03 11.63 -10.03
C GLY A 226 2.50 13.05 -9.98
N ALA A 227 3.39 14.05 -9.98
CA ALA A 227 3.03 15.47 -10.03
C ALA A 227 2.28 15.83 -11.32
N LEU A 228 2.74 15.32 -12.46
CA LEU A 228 2.08 15.52 -13.74
C LEU A 228 0.68 14.92 -13.75
N ALA A 229 0.52 13.67 -13.31
CA ALA A 229 -0.77 13.00 -13.25
C ALA A 229 -1.74 13.70 -12.28
N TYR A 230 -1.25 14.09 -11.11
CA TYR A 230 -2.02 14.87 -10.13
C TYR A 230 -2.46 16.22 -10.72
N TYR A 231 -1.56 16.96 -11.36
CA TYR A 231 -1.87 18.24 -11.99
C TYR A 231 -2.94 18.09 -13.08
N ILE A 232 -2.83 17.08 -13.93
CA ILE A 232 -3.83 16.81 -14.98
C ILE A 232 -5.17 16.47 -14.33
N GLY A 233 -5.22 15.52 -13.41
CA GLY A 233 -6.48 15.04 -12.82
C GLY A 233 -7.16 16.08 -11.93
N VAL A 234 -6.43 16.63 -10.97
CA VAL A 234 -7.01 17.51 -9.96
C VAL A 234 -7.08 18.95 -10.43
N THR A 235 -6.00 19.48 -11.05
CA THR A 235 -5.95 20.90 -11.42
C THR A 235 -6.59 21.16 -12.78
N THR A 236 -6.24 20.37 -13.82
CA THR A 236 -6.71 20.64 -15.18
C THR A 236 -8.13 20.13 -15.42
N LEU A 237 -8.44 18.91 -14.98
CA LEU A 237 -9.77 18.31 -15.11
C LEU A 237 -10.72 18.69 -13.97
N GLY A 238 -10.24 19.37 -12.92
CA GLY A 238 -11.04 19.84 -11.78
C GLY A 238 -11.64 18.70 -10.95
N MET A 239 -11.06 17.51 -10.95
CA MET A 239 -11.56 16.40 -10.14
C MET A 239 -11.33 16.65 -8.65
N ASP A 240 -12.30 16.28 -7.81
CA ASP A 240 -12.03 16.16 -6.37
C ASP A 240 -10.84 15.21 -6.14
N PRO A 241 -9.89 15.54 -5.24
CA PRO A 241 -8.69 14.73 -5.02
C PRO A 241 -8.99 13.27 -4.66
N MET A 242 -9.99 13.01 -3.80
CA MET A 242 -10.34 11.65 -3.40
C MET A 242 -11.03 10.88 -4.53
N VAL A 243 -11.88 11.55 -5.31
CA VAL A 243 -12.48 10.96 -6.52
C VAL A 243 -11.42 10.63 -7.57
N PHE A 244 -10.43 11.51 -7.78
CA PHE A 244 -9.28 11.23 -8.65
C PHE A 244 -8.53 9.99 -8.17
N LEU A 245 -8.24 9.90 -6.87
CA LEU A 245 -7.48 8.81 -6.28
C LEU A 245 -8.12 7.44 -6.54
N ILE A 246 -9.44 7.32 -6.35
CA ILE A 246 -10.16 6.05 -6.58
C ILE A 246 -10.48 5.79 -8.05
N SER A 247 -10.36 6.78 -8.93
CA SER A 247 -10.66 6.61 -10.36
C SER A 247 -9.50 6.03 -11.16
N GLY A 248 -8.27 6.19 -10.70
CA GLY A 248 -7.07 5.74 -11.40
C GLY A 248 -5.99 5.15 -10.49
N PRO A 249 -5.36 5.93 -9.61
CA PRO A 249 -4.22 5.49 -8.80
C PRO A 249 -4.48 4.22 -7.98
N ILE A 250 -5.52 4.19 -7.16
CA ILE A 250 -5.85 3.02 -6.31
C ILE A 250 -6.20 1.78 -7.13
N PRO A 251 -7.11 1.84 -8.14
CA PRO A 251 -7.35 0.70 -9.01
C PRO A 251 -6.07 0.16 -9.67
N PHE A 252 -5.22 1.04 -10.20
CA PHE A 252 -3.97 0.61 -10.82
C PHE A 252 -3.03 -0.10 -9.83
N ILE A 253 -2.82 0.48 -8.64
CA ILE A 253 -2.00 -0.13 -7.59
C ILE A 253 -2.56 -1.50 -7.22
N PHE A 254 -3.87 -1.59 -6.98
CA PHE A 254 -4.51 -2.84 -6.60
C PHE A 254 -4.41 -3.91 -7.70
N GLY A 255 -4.69 -3.52 -8.95
CA GLY A 255 -4.54 -4.42 -10.10
C GLY A 255 -3.10 -4.88 -10.33
N THR A 256 -2.12 -4.01 -10.04
CA THR A 256 -0.69 -4.38 -10.05
C THR A 256 -0.37 -5.44 -9.01
N ILE A 257 -0.88 -5.30 -7.80
CA ILE A 257 -0.68 -6.30 -6.75
C ILE A 257 -1.25 -7.66 -7.16
N VAL A 258 -2.44 -7.69 -7.76
CA VAL A 258 -3.02 -8.91 -8.31
C VAL A 258 -2.14 -9.47 -9.43
N ALA A 259 -1.72 -8.64 -10.37
CA ALA A 259 -0.91 -9.09 -11.52
C ALA A 259 0.46 -9.64 -11.10
N LEU A 260 1.14 -8.98 -10.18
CA LEU A 260 2.49 -9.37 -9.75
C LEU A 260 2.47 -10.54 -8.75
N ASN A 261 1.64 -10.45 -7.70
CA ASN A 261 1.68 -11.41 -6.59
C ASN A 261 0.75 -12.61 -6.80
N MET A 262 -0.46 -12.39 -7.33
CA MET A 262 -1.41 -13.50 -7.52
C MET A 262 -1.22 -14.20 -8.86
N LEU A 263 -1.01 -13.45 -9.94
CA LEU A 263 -0.79 -14.02 -11.28
C LEU A 263 0.69 -14.26 -11.61
N HIS A 264 1.62 -13.90 -10.71
CA HIS A 264 3.08 -14.05 -10.89
C HIS A 264 3.58 -13.48 -12.23
N ASN A 265 3.02 -12.35 -12.65
CA ASN A 265 3.35 -11.68 -13.92
C ASN A 265 3.26 -12.60 -15.16
N SER A 266 2.34 -13.57 -15.11
CA SER A 266 2.25 -14.67 -16.10
C SER A 266 1.41 -14.34 -17.35
N LEU A 267 0.86 -13.11 -17.45
CA LEU A 267 -0.08 -12.77 -18.51
C LEU A 267 0.58 -12.64 -19.89
N PHE A 268 1.78 -12.04 -19.95
CA PHE A 268 2.47 -11.72 -21.21
C PHE A 268 3.90 -12.25 -21.28
N PRO A 269 4.15 -13.54 -21.04
CA PRO A 269 5.52 -14.09 -20.92
C PRO A 269 6.32 -14.08 -22.22
N LYS A 270 5.65 -13.95 -23.38
CA LYS A 270 6.28 -13.99 -24.71
C LYS A 270 6.75 -12.62 -25.21
N PHE A 271 6.35 -11.54 -24.55
CA PHE A 271 6.70 -10.18 -24.96
C PHE A 271 7.95 -9.68 -24.24
N THR A 272 8.72 -8.83 -24.92
CA THR A 272 9.92 -8.15 -24.38
C THR A 272 9.60 -6.70 -24.04
N GLN A 273 10.46 -6.06 -23.22
CA GLN A 273 10.35 -4.63 -22.93
C GLN A 273 10.65 -3.79 -24.21
N PRO A 274 9.95 -2.66 -24.42
CA PRO A 274 8.95 -2.04 -23.52
C PRO A 274 7.52 -2.55 -23.68
N LEU A 275 7.21 -3.32 -24.72
CA LEU A 275 5.85 -3.77 -25.02
C LEU A 275 5.25 -4.61 -23.87
N LYS A 276 6.05 -5.48 -23.25
CA LYS A 276 5.64 -6.26 -22.07
C LYS A 276 5.15 -5.33 -20.95
N GLY A 277 5.89 -4.26 -20.66
CA GLY A 277 5.53 -3.28 -19.63
C GLY A 277 4.21 -2.58 -19.92
N VAL A 278 4.00 -2.14 -21.17
CA VAL A 278 2.74 -1.52 -21.60
C VAL A 278 1.55 -2.47 -21.42
N LEU A 279 1.69 -3.72 -21.88
CA LEU A 279 0.63 -4.73 -21.75
C LEU A 279 0.33 -5.08 -20.29
N ASN A 280 1.36 -5.19 -19.46
CA ASN A 280 1.19 -5.45 -18.03
C ASN A 280 0.50 -4.28 -17.32
N CYS A 281 0.88 -3.03 -17.61
CA CYS A 281 0.20 -1.84 -17.06
C CYS A 281 -1.27 -1.78 -17.50
N ALA A 282 -1.55 -2.04 -18.78
CA ALA A 282 -2.91 -2.09 -19.28
C ALA A 282 -3.75 -3.18 -18.58
N ALA A 283 -3.18 -4.37 -18.42
CA ALA A 283 -3.85 -5.46 -17.71
C ALA A 283 -4.07 -5.12 -16.23
N ALA A 284 -3.08 -4.55 -15.54
CA ALA A 284 -3.21 -4.10 -14.16
C ALA A 284 -4.33 -3.07 -14.00
N LEU A 285 -4.39 -2.08 -14.90
CA LEU A 285 -5.46 -1.08 -14.89
C LEU A 285 -6.84 -1.72 -15.11
N VAL A 286 -6.98 -2.60 -16.10
CA VAL A 286 -8.27 -3.28 -16.40
C VAL A 286 -8.70 -4.14 -15.21
N ILE A 287 -7.80 -4.96 -14.65
CA ILE A 287 -8.07 -5.78 -13.47
C ILE A 287 -8.48 -4.89 -12.29
N GLY A 288 -7.72 -3.86 -12.00
CA GLY A 288 -7.98 -2.97 -10.88
C GLY A 288 -9.29 -2.21 -11.00
N VAL A 289 -9.60 -1.65 -12.17
CA VAL A 289 -10.89 -0.95 -12.42
C VAL A 289 -12.07 -1.92 -12.33
N PHE A 290 -11.95 -3.12 -12.90
CA PHE A 290 -12.99 -4.15 -12.79
C PHE A 290 -13.26 -4.50 -11.31
N LEU A 291 -12.21 -4.76 -10.55
CA LEU A 291 -12.33 -5.12 -9.14
C LEU A 291 -12.84 -3.96 -8.29
N ALA A 292 -12.39 -2.74 -8.53
CA ALA A 292 -12.91 -1.54 -7.85
C ALA A 292 -14.41 -1.32 -8.11
N LYS A 293 -14.86 -1.49 -9.34
CA LYS A 293 -16.30 -1.42 -9.68
C LYS A 293 -17.09 -2.54 -8.99
N MET A 294 -16.53 -3.75 -8.94
CA MET A 294 -17.17 -4.87 -8.24
C MET A 294 -17.32 -4.59 -6.73
N TYR A 295 -16.25 -4.07 -6.08
CA TYR A 295 -16.34 -3.67 -4.68
C TYR A 295 -17.37 -2.55 -4.48
N GLY A 296 -17.36 -1.53 -5.33
CA GLY A 296 -18.34 -0.44 -5.27
C GLY A 296 -19.78 -0.92 -5.40
N ALA A 297 -20.04 -1.88 -6.28
CA ALA A 297 -21.37 -2.48 -6.42
C ALA A 297 -21.79 -3.31 -5.19
N LEU A 298 -20.84 -3.89 -4.46
CA LEU A 298 -21.08 -4.67 -3.25
C LEU A 298 -21.14 -3.82 -1.97
N ALA A 299 -20.65 -2.59 -1.98
CA ALA A 299 -20.61 -1.71 -0.82
C ALA A 299 -21.96 -1.57 -0.09
N PRO A 300 -23.11 -1.37 -0.80
CA PRO A 300 -24.41 -1.26 -0.14
C PRO A 300 -24.83 -2.52 0.63
N VAL A 301 -24.40 -3.69 0.18
CA VAL A 301 -24.71 -4.98 0.80
C VAL A 301 -23.78 -5.26 1.97
N VAL A 302 -22.50 -4.86 1.86
CA VAL A 302 -21.44 -5.18 2.84
C VAL A 302 -21.46 -4.21 4.02
N THR A 303 -21.62 -2.91 3.76
CA THR A 303 -21.49 -1.86 4.78
C THR A 303 -22.72 -0.95 4.84
N GLY A 304 -23.52 -0.89 3.78
CA GLY A 304 -24.64 0.03 3.64
C GLY A 304 -24.37 1.10 2.58
N VAL A 305 -25.38 1.96 2.37
CA VAL A 305 -25.30 3.04 1.39
C VAL A 305 -24.39 4.15 1.89
N LEU A 306 -23.28 4.38 1.21
CA LEU A 306 -22.30 5.42 1.51
C LEU A 306 -22.43 6.59 0.55
N LYS A 307 -22.21 7.82 1.05
CA LYS A 307 -22.27 9.02 0.22
C LYS A 307 -20.98 9.18 -0.59
N PRO A 308 -21.05 9.29 -1.92
CA PRO A 308 -19.88 9.60 -2.73
C PRO A 308 -19.59 11.11 -2.74
N GLY A 309 -18.32 11.45 -2.89
CA GLY A 309 -17.84 12.82 -3.08
C GLY A 309 -17.82 13.67 -1.80
N PRO A 310 -17.35 14.93 -1.96
CA PRO A 310 -17.22 15.85 -0.85
C PRO A 310 -18.59 16.20 -0.18
N PRO A 311 -18.60 16.60 1.10
CA PRO A 311 -17.42 16.89 1.92
C PRO A 311 -16.82 15.69 2.66
N THR A 312 -17.51 14.54 2.74
CA THR A 312 -17.09 13.43 3.59
C THR A 312 -16.33 12.34 2.84
N ASN A 313 -16.58 12.19 1.54
CA ASN A 313 -15.97 11.16 0.69
C ASN A 313 -16.08 9.74 1.28
N ASP A 314 -17.22 9.42 1.92
CA ASP A 314 -17.41 8.16 2.65
C ASP A 314 -17.20 6.93 1.74
N PHE A 315 -17.75 6.99 0.53
CA PHE A 315 -17.60 5.92 -0.45
C PHE A 315 -16.15 5.77 -0.93
N GLU A 316 -15.46 6.88 -1.20
CA GLU A 316 -14.07 6.90 -1.65
C GLU A 316 -13.14 6.35 -0.56
N ILE A 317 -13.33 6.75 0.69
CA ILE A 317 -12.58 6.23 1.84
C ILE A 317 -12.83 4.74 2.02
N TRP A 318 -14.12 4.32 1.95
CA TRP A 318 -14.47 2.92 2.06
C TRP A 318 -13.82 2.08 0.95
N LEU A 319 -13.92 2.50 -0.31
CA LEU A 319 -13.38 1.77 -1.45
C LEU A 319 -11.86 1.66 -1.38
N ALA A 320 -11.18 2.77 -1.08
CA ALA A 320 -9.73 2.79 -0.90
C ALA A 320 -9.28 1.84 0.21
N THR A 321 -9.97 1.86 1.34
CA THR A 321 -9.68 1.00 2.50
C THR A 321 -9.98 -0.46 2.21
N ALA A 322 -11.11 -0.75 1.57
CA ALA A 322 -11.48 -2.12 1.21
C ALA A 322 -10.45 -2.76 0.28
N LEU A 323 -9.96 -2.01 -0.72
CA LEU A 323 -8.98 -2.52 -1.68
C LEU A 323 -7.57 -2.58 -1.08
N LEU A 324 -7.03 -1.45 -0.58
CA LEU A 324 -5.64 -1.35 -0.16
C LEU A 324 -5.43 -1.54 1.33
N GLY A 325 -6.43 -1.28 2.18
CA GLY A 325 -6.32 -1.47 3.62
C GLY A 325 -6.60 -2.91 4.06
N ILE A 326 -7.53 -3.62 3.43
CA ILE A 326 -7.92 -4.99 3.83
C ILE A 326 -7.49 -6.03 2.78
N THR A 327 -7.95 -5.87 1.54
CA THR A 327 -7.76 -6.93 0.54
C THR A 327 -6.30 -7.07 0.13
N PHE A 328 -5.57 -5.98 -0.02
CA PHE A 328 -4.14 -6.02 -0.34
C PHE A 328 -3.33 -6.82 0.70
N PRO A 329 -3.38 -6.52 2.02
CA PRO A 329 -2.68 -7.34 3.01
C PRO A 329 -3.05 -8.82 2.95
N PHE A 330 -4.31 -9.14 2.78
CA PHE A 330 -4.74 -10.54 2.70
C PHE A 330 -4.21 -11.25 1.45
N LEU A 331 -4.12 -10.53 0.31
CA LEU A 331 -3.48 -11.06 -0.90
C LEU A 331 -1.99 -11.37 -0.66
N ILE A 332 -1.26 -10.46 0.00
CA ILE A 332 0.15 -10.64 0.31
C ILE A 332 0.36 -11.76 1.34
N PHE A 333 -0.43 -11.81 2.41
CA PHE A 333 -0.37 -12.94 3.35
C PHE A 333 -0.53 -14.26 2.61
N PHE A 334 -1.53 -14.37 1.76
CA PHE A 334 -1.81 -15.61 1.05
C PHE A 334 -0.73 -15.95 0.02
N ALA A 335 -0.31 -14.98 -0.79
CA ALA A 335 0.69 -15.20 -1.83
C ALA A 335 2.10 -15.41 -1.25
N GLU A 336 2.54 -14.51 -0.33
CA GLU A 336 3.92 -14.48 0.11
C GLU A 336 4.17 -15.27 1.39
N PHE A 337 3.29 -15.17 2.40
CA PHE A 337 3.52 -15.84 3.68
C PHE A 337 3.07 -17.30 3.63
N PHE A 338 1.90 -17.56 3.06
CA PHE A 338 1.38 -18.93 2.90
C PHE A 338 1.79 -19.60 1.59
N LYS A 339 2.43 -18.90 0.64
CA LYS A 339 2.81 -19.44 -0.68
C LYS A 339 1.64 -20.12 -1.39
N MET A 340 0.46 -19.48 -1.32
CA MET A 340 -0.83 -19.96 -1.87
C MET A 340 -1.28 -21.34 -1.33
N TRP A 341 -0.79 -21.77 -0.16
CA TRP A 341 -1.31 -22.95 0.52
C TRP A 341 -2.77 -22.74 0.95
N PRO A 342 -3.70 -23.72 0.84
CA PRO A 342 -3.52 -25.08 0.36
C PRO A 342 -3.72 -25.27 -1.16
N LEU A 343 -3.98 -24.21 -1.93
CA LEU A 343 -4.24 -24.30 -3.38
C LEU A 343 -3.01 -24.77 -4.17
N GLN A 344 -1.83 -24.46 -3.66
CA GLN A 344 -0.56 -24.94 -4.20
C GLN A 344 0.16 -25.78 -3.15
N LYS A 345 0.57 -27.01 -3.52
CA LYS A 345 1.44 -27.83 -2.66
C LYS A 345 2.82 -27.18 -2.61
N THR A 346 3.25 -26.76 -1.44
CA THR A 346 4.64 -26.35 -1.20
C THR A 346 5.50 -27.62 -1.09
N LYS A 347 6.51 -27.73 -1.94
CA LYS A 347 7.53 -28.79 -1.85
C LYS A 347 8.40 -28.59 -0.63
#